data_59f8901847c8583bdc190d3bc924ea39
#
_entry.id   59f8901847c8583bdc190d3bc924ea39
#
_cell.length_a   1.000
_cell.length_b   1.000
_cell.length_c   1.000
_cell.angle_alpha   90.00
_cell.angle_beta   90.00
_cell.angle_gamma   90.00
#
_symmetry.space_group_name_H-M   'P 1'
#
loop_
_entity.id
_entity.type
_entity.pdbx_description
1 polymer ?
#
loop_
_entity_poly.entity_id
_entity_poly.type
_entity_poly.pdbx_seq_one_letter_code
_entity_poly.pdbx_strand_id
1 'polypeptide(L)'
;PTKPDETDANVLSENAIQSRLQNLLPSEKPYPVFHKRVYKIHQRVATTYRKGRIVLAGDSAHVNNPMGGMGLNGGIHDANELSSYLQSIWFNNELAHVLNEYSSRRRHVTLEYVQKQTHQNAMNMSETNERKRRLQQTELRKIASDPDLSLDYMLRMSMIDRPDK
;
A
#
# COMPACT_ATOMS: atom_id res chain seq x y z
N PRO A 1 -7.70 -6.48 12.36
CA PRO A 1 -7.24 -5.23 12.97
C PRO A 1 -7.50 -5.25 14.48
N THR A 2 -6.59 -4.68 15.26
CA THR A 2 -6.76 -4.46 16.70
C THR A 2 -7.58 -3.19 16.91
N LYS A 3 -8.32 -3.13 18.02
CA LYS A 3 -9.02 -1.90 18.39
C LYS A 3 -8.01 -0.87 18.92
N PRO A 4 -8.29 0.45 18.84
CA PRO A 4 -7.36 1.49 19.27
C PRO A 4 -6.96 1.43 20.76
N ASP A 5 -7.81 0.85 21.59
CA ASP A 5 -7.68 0.72 23.05
C ASP A 5 -7.12 -0.65 23.48
N GLU A 6 -6.90 -1.57 22.56
CA GLU A 6 -6.32 -2.90 22.89
C GLU A 6 -4.80 -2.80 23.08
N THR A 7 -4.31 -3.32 24.20
CA THR A 7 -2.86 -3.47 24.43
C THR A 7 -2.31 -4.70 23.69
N ASP A 8 -1.03 -4.66 23.31
CA ASP A 8 -0.36 -5.78 22.65
C ASP A 8 -0.48 -7.08 23.49
N ALA A 9 -0.42 -6.98 24.81
CA ALA A 9 -0.58 -8.11 25.72
C ALA A 9 -1.97 -8.75 25.62
N ASN A 10 -3.02 -7.93 25.59
CA ASN A 10 -4.39 -8.41 25.44
C ASN A 10 -4.61 -9.06 24.08
N VAL A 11 -4.09 -8.43 23.02
CA VAL A 11 -4.19 -8.94 21.63
C VAL A 11 -3.51 -10.29 21.48
N LEU A 12 -2.38 -10.49 22.15
CA LEU A 12 -1.58 -11.73 22.11
C LEU A 12 -2.00 -12.77 23.15
N SER A 13 -3.02 -12.49 23.97
CA SER A 13 -3.53 -13.49 24.93
C SER A 13 -4.14 -14.68 24.19
N GLU A 14 -4.01 -15.87 24.77
CA GLU A 14 -4.55 -17.11 24.19
C GLU A 14 -6.04 -16.99 23.92
N ASN A 15 -6.81 -16.48 24.89
CA ASN A 15 -8.25 -16.31 24.76
C ASN A 15 -8.64 -15.39 23.60
N ALA A 16 -7.92 -14.26 23.41
CA ALA A 16 -8.21 -13.32 22.33
C ALA A 16 -7.89 -13.94 20.96
N ILE A 17 -6.81 -14.71 20.86
CA ILE A 17 -6.42 -15.40 19.64
C ILE A 17 -7.43 -16.49 19.29
N GLN A 18 -7.75 -17.37 20.24
CA GLN A 18 -8.72 -18.44 20.04
C GLN A 18 -10.09 -17.87 19.65
N SER A 19 -10.57 -16.83 20.35
CA SER A 19 -11.83 -16.17 20.00
C SER A 19 -11.85 -15.65 18.56
N ARG A 20 -10.75 -15.03 18.08
CA ARG A 20 -10.65 -14.54 16.70
C ARG A 20 -10.64 -15.67 15.68
N LEU A 21 -9.90 -16.74 15.95
CA LEU A 21 -9.83 -17.91 15.09
C LEU A 21 -11.17 -18.65 15.02
N GLN A 22 -11.84 -18.84 16.15
CA GLN A 22 -13.16 -19.45 16.23
C GLN A 22 -14.25 -18.62 15.55
N ASN A 23 -14.16 -17.28 15.62
CA ASN A 23 -15.08 -16.40 14.91
C ASN A 23 -14.88 -16.46 13.36
N LEU A 24 -13.66 -16.74 12.90
CA LEU A 24 -13.37 -16.86 11.48
C LEU A 24 -13.80 -18.21 10.94
N LEU A 25 -13.47 -19.27 11.64
CA LEU A 25 -13.83 -20.65 11.30
C LEU A 25 -14.10 -21.41 12.61
N PRO A 26 -15.37 -21.71 12.94
CA PRO A 26 -15.69 -22.47 14.14
C PRO A 26 -15.07 -23.87 14.15
N SER A 27 -14.51 -24.28 15.29
CA SER A 27 -13.92 -25.61 15.49
C SER A 27 -14.25 -26.12 16.89
N GLU A 28 -14.49 -27.44 17.02
CA GLU A 28 -14.71 -28.08 18.33
C GLU A 28 -13.43 -28.10 19.20
N LYS A 29 -12.26 -28.02 18.56
CA LYS A 29 -10.95 -28.05 19.24
C LYS A 29 -10.28 -26.67 19.12
N PRO A 30 -9.51 -26.27 20.15
CA PRO A 30 -8.67 -25.09 20.05
C PRO A 30 -7.69 -25.19 18.90
N TYR A 31 -7.41 -24.06 18.25
CA TYR A 31 -6.41 -23.99 17.19
C TYR A 31 -4.99 -24.06 17.75
N PRO A 32 -4.09 -24.88 17.18
CA PRO A 32 -2.69 -24.85 17.56
C PRO A 32 -2.05 -23.55 17.07
N VAL A 33 -1.51 -22.74 17.97
CA VAL A 33 -0.86 -21.46 17.67
C VAL A 33 0.64 -21.62 17.83
N PHE A 34 1.37 -21.74 16.73
CA PHE A 34 2.81 -21.93 16.74
C PHE A 34 3.59 -20.62 16.83
N HIS A 35 3.00 -19.53 16.33
CA HIS A 35 3.62 -18.20 16.35
C HIS A 35 2.56 -17.11 16.44
N LYS A 36 2.87 -16.07 17.23
CA LYS A 36 2.01 -14.91 17.38
C LYS A 36 2.82 -13.63 17.45
N ARG A 37 2.37 -12.59 16.76
CA ARG A 37 3.03 -11.29 16.70
C ARG A 37 2.04 -10.18 16.41
N VAL A 38 2.22 -9.03 17.07
CA VAL A 38 1.59 -7.77 16.65
C VAL A 38 2.49 -7.10 15.64
N TYR A 39 1.94 -6.80 14.47
CA TYR A 39 2.62 -6.04 13.44
C TYR A 39 2.05 -4.62 13.39
N LYS A 40 2.91 -3.63 13.64
CA LYS A 40 2.53 -2.22 13.56
C LYS A 40 2.71 -1.71 12.14
N ILE A 41 1.59 -1.30 11.54
CA ILE A 41 1.58 -0.72 10.19
C ILE A 41 1.94 0.75 10.29
N HIS A 42 2.88 1.18 9.47
CA HIS A 42 3.26 2.58 9.32
C HIS A 42 2.95 3.06 7.91
N GLN A 43 2.54 4.32 7.81
CA GLN A 43 2.40 5.02 6.53
C GLN A 43 3.21 6.30 6.61
N ARG A 44 4.34 6.33 5.92
CA ARG A 44 5.32 7.42 6.00
C ARG A 44 5.93 7.66 4.63
N VAL A 45 6.24 8.93 4.35
CA VAL A 45 6.93 9.34 3.12
C VAL A 45 8.08 10.26 3.52
N ALA A 46 9.26 10.03 2.98
CA ALA A 46 10.40 10.92 3.18
C ALA A 46 10.09 12.33 2.67
N THR A 47 10.61 13.35 3.34
CA THR A 47 10.41 14.75 2.96
C THR A 47 11.03 15.08 1.60
N THR A 48 12.09 14.35 1.23
CA THR A 48 12.73 14.38 -0.09
C THR A 48 13.31 13.01 -0.41
N TYR A 49 13.30 12.62 -1.68
CA TYR A 49 13.91 11.37 -2.14
C TYR A 49 15.35 11.57 -2.60
N ARG A 50 15.87 12.80 -2.53
CA ARG A 50 17.26 13.10 -2.84
C ARG A 50 17.86 14.10 -1.85
N LYS A 51 19.10 13.81 -1.41
CA LYS A 51 19.94 14.76 -0.68
C LYS A 51 21.39 14.61 -1.14
N GLY A 52 21.88 15.58 -1.91
CA GLY A 52 23.21 15.53 -2.50
C GLY A 52 23.36 14.34 -3.46
N ARG A 53 24.21 13.38 -3.11
CA ARG A 53 24.46 12.15 -3.88
C ARG A 53 23.68 10.94 -3.38
N ILE A 54 22.87 11.09 -2.34
CA ILE A 54 22.03 10.03 -1.79
C ILE A 54 20.64 10.15 -2.42
N VAL A 55 20.12 9.02 -2.92
CA VAL A 55 18.78 8.90 -3.49
C VAL A 55 18.05 7.74 -2.82
N LEU A 56 16.77 7.91 -2.54
CA LEU A 56 15.90 6.91 -1.91
C LEU A 56 14.95 6.33 -2.97
N ALA A 57 14.63 5.05 -2.85
CA ALA A 57 13.64 4.35 -3.66
C ALA A 57 12.94 3.26 -2.85
N GLY A 58 11.68 2.94 -3.17
CA GLY A 58 10.91 1.92 -2.47
C GLY A 58 10.72 2.20 -0.99
N ASP A 59 10.78 1.18 -0.15
CA ASP A 59 10.53 1.27 1.29
C ASP A 59 11.46 2.25 2.03
N SER A 60 12.62 2.56 1.48
CA SER A 60 13.51 3.60 2.02
C SER A 60 12.98 5.02 1.81
N ALA A 61 12.18 5.22 0.78
CA ALA A 61 11.54 6.50 0.42
C ALA A 61 10.12 6.62 1.00
N HIS A 62 9.36 5.52 0.99
CA HIS A 62 7.98 5.50 1.45
C HIS A 62 7.59 4.12 2.00
N VAL A 63 6.93 4.13 3.13
CA VAL A 63 6.29 2.94 3.70
C VAL A 63 4.79 3.14 3.63
N ASN A 64 4.09 2.20 3.00
CA ASN A 64 2.66 2.30 2.76
C ASN A 64 1.88 1.27 3.61
N ASN A 65 0.63 1.59 3.87
CA ASN A 65 -0.32 0.62 4.38
C ASN A 65 -0.44 -0.54 3.36
N PRO A 66 -0.37 -1.82 3.77
CA PRO A 66 -0.42 -2.97 2.88
C PRO A 66 -1.78 -3.16 2.18
N MET A 67 -2.81 -2.41 2.57
CA MET A 67 -4.15 -2.51 1.99
C MET A 67 -4.18 -2.09 0.52
N GLY A 68 -4.23 -3.07 -0.36
CA GLY A 68 -4.21 -2.89 -1.83
C GLY A 68 -2.90 -3.30 -2.50
N GLY A 69 -1.88 -3.73 -1.75
CA GLY A 69 -0.65 -4.33 -2.31
C GLY A 69 0.24 -3.36 -3.12
N MET A 70 0.09 -2.05 -2.95
CA MET A 70 0.74 -1.03 -3.81
C MET A 70 2.20 -0.74 -3.45
N GLY A 71 2.71 -1.20 -2.30
CA GLY A 71 4.06 -0.91 -1.86
C GLY A 71 5.13 -1.46 -2.80
N LEU A 72 5.05 -2.75 -3.14
CA LEU A 72 5.97 -3.40 -4.09
C LEU A 72 5.92 -2.73 -5.46
N ASN A 73 4.73 -2.50 -6.01
CA ASN A 73 4.55 -1.84 -7.31
C ASN A 73 5.17 -0.44 -7.31
N GLY A 74 4.93 0.36 -6.26
CA GLY A 74 5.56 1.66 -6.08
C GLY A 74 7.08 1.61 -6.11
N GLY A 75 7.67 0.65 -5.39
CA GLY A 75 9.12 0.44 -5.35
C GLY A 75 9.71 0.02 -6.71
N ILE A 76 8.99 -0.83 -7.48
CA ILE A 76 9.40 -1.21 -8.84
C ILE A 76 9.38 0.01 -9.76
N HIS A 77 8.34 0.83 -9.70
CA HIS A 77 8.26 2.07 -10.48
C HIS A 77 9.37 3.06 -10.10
N ASP A 78 9.67 3.20 -8.79
CA ASP A 78 10.79 4.02 -8.33
C ASP A 78 12.11 3.54 -8.92
N ALA A 79 12.40 2.24 -8.87
CA ALA A 79 13.63 1.66 -9.37
C ALA A 79 13.76 1.84 -10.89
N ASN A 80 12.67 1.61 -11.63
CA ASN A 80 12.64 1.80 -13.09
C ASN A 80 12.91 3.25 -13.47
N GLU A 81 12.22 4.18 -12.83
CA GLU A 81 12.37 5.61 -13.12
C GLU A 81 13.75 6.12 -12.71
N LEU A 82 14.25 5.74 -11.52
CA LEU A 82 15.59 6.07 -11.06
C LEU A 82 16.67 5.54 -12.02
N SER A 83 16.51 4.32 -12.52
CA SER A 83 17.47 3.74 -13.47
C SER A 83 17.56 4.55 -14.75
N SER A 84 16.44 5.07 -15.25
CA SER A 84 16.41 5.94 -16.44
C SER A 84 17.17 7.24 -16.24
N TYR A 85 16.99 7.89 -15.08
CA TYR A 85 17.76 9.11 -14.73
C TYR A 85 19.25 8.82 -14.53
N LEU A 86 19.60 7.68 -13.92
CA LEU A 86 21.02 7.29 -13.78
C LEU A 86 21.67 6.98 -15.12
N GLN A 87 20.93 6.34 -16.04
CA GLN A 87 21.42 6.11 -17.41
C GLN A 87 21.67 7.42 -18.15
N SER A 88 20.76 8.41 -18.04
CA SER A 88 20.96 9.71 -18.69
C SER A 88 22.20 10.44 -18.16
N ILE A 89 22.46 10.36 -16.86
CA ILE A 89 23.67 10.94 -16.26
C ILE A 89 24.92 10.20 -16.77
N TRP A 90 24.88 8.87 -16.83
CA TRP A 90 26.08 8.07 -17.13
C TRP A 90 26.43 8.05 -18.61
N PHE A 91 25.43 7.91 -19.47
CA PHE A 91 25.68 7.73 -20.92
C PHE A 91 25.47 9.00 -21.73
N ASN A 92 24.62 9.94 -21.28
CA ASN A 92 24.29 11.14 -22.00
C ASN A 92 24.94 12.41 -21.40
N ASN A 93 25.79 12.23 -20.38
CA ASN A 93 26.44 13.36 -19.68
C ASN A 93 25.46 14.37 -19.06
N GLU A 94 24.26 13.97 -18.72
CA GLU A 94 23.32 14.80 -17.99
C GLU A 94 23.87 15.15 -16.60
N LEU A 95 23.50 16.33 -16.12
CA LEU A 95 23.95 16.76 -14.82
C LEU A 95 23.11 16.09 -13.71
N ALA A 96 23.76 15.75 -12.60
CA ALA A 96 23.11 15.07 -11.47
C ALA A 96 21.87 15.79 -10.89
N HIS A 97 21.62 17.08 -11.27
CA HIS A 97 20.44 17.81 -10.82
C HIS A 97 19.12 17.21 -11.35
N VAL A 98 19.13 16.45 -12.48
CA VAL A 98 17.94 15.77 -13.01
C VAL A 98 17.33 14.80 -11.99
N LEU A 99 18.12 14.31 -11.02
CA LEU A 99 17.61 13.51 -9.90
C LEU A 99 16.66 14.29 -8.96
N ASN A 100 16.60 15.63 -9.05
CA ASN A 100 15.58 16.39 -8.34
C ASN A 100 14.20 16.18 -8.95
N GLU A 101 14.13 15.99 -10.26
CA GLU A 101 12.88 15.68 -10.97
C GLU A 101 12.37 14.31 -10.53
N TYR A 102 13.24 13.29 -10.52
CA TYR A 102 12.93 12.00 -9.94
C TYR A 102 12.33 12.13 -8.53
N SER A 103 13.05 12.86 -7.65
CA SER A 103 12.63 13.04 -6.26
C SER A 103 11.24 13.70 -6.16
N SER A 104 11.02 14.79 -6.90
CA SER A 104 9.75 15.53 -6.88
C SER A 104 8.60 14.68 -7.44
N ARG A 105 8.82 14.05 -8.60
CA ARG A 105 7.81 13.29 -9.31
C ARG A 105 7.40 12.04 -8.53
N ARG A 106 8.37 11.22 -8.10
CA ARG A 106 8.06 9.98 -7.37
C ARG A 106 7.40 10.27 -6.01
N ARG A 107 7.86 11.30 -5.32
CA ARG A 107 7.23 11.73 -4.08
C ARG A 107 5.80 12.23 -4.30
N HIS A 108 5.55 12.99 -5.37
CA HIS A 108 4.19 13.43 -5.73
C HIS A 108 3.27 12.24 -5.99
N VAL A 109 3.68 11.28 -6.83
CA VAL A 109 2.92 10.06 -7.11
C VAL A 109 2.62 9.29 -5.82
N THR A 110 3.58 9.18 -4.93
CA THR A 110 3.38 8.47 -3.64
C THR A 110 2.33 9.17 -2.78
N LEU A 111 2.38 10.49 -2.64
CA LEU A 111 1.46 11.25 -1.79
C LEU A 111 0.04 11.30 -2.40
N GLU A 112 -0.05 11.67 -3.68
CA GLU A 112 -1.32 11.97 -4.32
C GLU A 112 -2.07 10.73 -4.78
N TYR A 113 -1.35 9.66 -5.06
CA TYR A 113 -1.95 8.42 -5.56
C TYR A 113 -1.85 7.27 -4.56
N VAL A 114 -0.66 6.79 -4.26
CA VAL A 114 -0.47 5.57 -3.46
C VAL A 114 -1.05 5.73 -2.05
N GLN A 115 -0.75 6.81 -1.36
CA GLN A 115 -1.24 7.01 0.01
C GLN A 115 -2.75 7.23 0.06
N LYS A 116 -3.31 8.00 -0.86
CA LYS A 116 -4.76 8.20 -0.93
C LYS A 116 -5.48 6.89 -1.20
N GLN A 117 -5.00 6.10 -2.16
CA GLN A 117 -5.63 4.82 -2.51
C GLN A 117 -5.52 3.80 -1.38
N THR A 118 -4.35 3.66 -0.76
CA THR A 118 -4.18 2.72 0.36
C THR A 118 -4.98 3.13 1.59
N HIS A 119 -5.11 4.43 1.85
CA HIS A 119 -5.97 4.95 2.91
C HIS A 119 -7.45 4.64 2.62
N GLN A 120 -7.92 4.91 1.40
CA GLN A 120 -9.30 4.60 0.99
C GLN A 120 -9.59 3.10 1.10
N ASN A 121 -8.65 2.26 0.67
CA ASN A 121 -8.78 0.80 0.80
C ASN A 121 -8.89 0.38 2.27
N ALA A 122 -8.07 0.94 3.15
CA ALA A 122 -8.14 0.67 4.58
C ALA A 122 -9.48 1.09 5.19
N MET A 123 -9.99 2.25 4.83
CA MET A 123 -11.32 2.74 5.25
C MET A 123 -12.43 1.81 4.76
N ASN A 124 -12.39 1.42 3.49
CA ASN A 124 -13.38 0.52 2.89
C ASN A 124 -13.39 -0.86 3.58
N MET A 125 -12.20 -1.40 3.90
CA MET A 125 -12.07 -2.69 4.59
C MET A 125 -12.48 -2.64 6.06
N SER A 126 -12.36 -1.49 6.72
CA SER A 126 -12.77 -1.30 8.11
C SER A 126 -14.24 -0.90 8.28
N GLU A 127 -14.98 -0.68 7.18
CA GLU A 127 -16.38 -0.27 7.23
C GLU A 127 -17.25 -1.36 7.88
N THR A 128 -17.93 -1.00 8.96
CA THR A 128 -18.81 -1.90 9.73
C THR A 128 -20.30 -1.73 9.39
N ASN A 129 -20.67 -0.62 8.76
CA ASN A 129 -22.05 -0.37 8.36
C ASN A 129 -22.44 -1.29 7.19
N GLU A 130 -23.40 -2.17 7.44
CA GLU A 130 -23.81 -3.20 6.47
C GLU A 130 -24.33 -2.61 5.15
N ARG A 131 -25.09 -1.50 5.20
CA ARG A 131 -25.61 -0.83 4.00
C ARG A 131 -24.45 -0.30 3.12
N LYS A 132 -23.44 0.33 3.74
CA LYS A 132 -22.26 0.83 3.02
C LYS A 132 -21.45 -0.31 2.42
N ARG A 133 -21.26 -1.38 3.17
CA ARG A 133 -20.55 -2.60 2.67
C ARG A 133 -21.27 -3.19 1.47
N ARG A 134 -22.59 -3.29 1.49
CA ARG A 134 -23.38 -3.79 0.35
C ARG A 134 -23.24 -2.89 -0.88
N LEU A 135 -23.24 -1.57 -0.70
CA LEU A 135 -23.01 -0.63 -1.81
C LEU A 135 -21.61 -0.81 -2.42
N GLN A 136 -20.56 -0.92 -1.59
CA GLN A 136 -19.20 -1.18 -2.04
C GLN A 136 -19.11 -2.50 -2.82
N GLN A 137 -19.71 -3.57 -2.31
CA GLN A 137 -19.74 -4.87 -2.99
C GLN A 137 -20.47 -4.80 -4.34
N THR A 138 -21.54 -4.05 -4.42
CA THR A 138 -22.30 -3.84 -5.67
C THR A 138 -21.44 -3.12 -6.70
N GLU A 139 -20.69 -2.09 -6.29
CA GLU A 139 -19.79 -1.36 -7.18
C GLU A 139 -18.63 -2.25 -7.65
N LEU A 140 -18.03 -3.03 -6.77
CA LEU A 140 -16.99 -3.99 -7.16
C LEU A 140 -17.49 -5.06 -8.14
N ARG A 141 -18.72 -5.54 -7.96
CA ARG A 141 -19.35 -6.49 -8.90
C ARG A 141 -19.59 -5.84 -10.26
N LYS A 142 -20.04 -4.59 -10.29
CA LYS A 142 -20.21 -3.83 -11.53
C LYS A 142 -18.86 -3.71 -12.27
N ILE A 143 -17.80 -3.29 -11.58
CA ILE A 143 -16.45 -3.23 -12.14
C ILE A 143 -16.03 -4.60 -12.69
N ALA A 144 -16.22 -5.67 -11.93
CA ALA A 144 -15.82 -7.02 -12.31
C ALA A 144 -16.62 -7.59 -13.48
N SER A 145 -17.85 -7.13 -13.71
CA SER A 145 -18.72 -7.60 -14.80
C SER A 145 -18.56 -6.82 -16.11
N ASP A 146 -17.88 -5.68 -16.09
CA ASP A 146 -17.65 -4.81 -17.25
C ASP A 146 -16.16 -4.84 -17.63
N PRO A 147 -15.79 -5.33 -18.83
CA PRO A 147 -14.40 -5.45 -19.25
C PRO A 147 -13.64 -4.13 -19.25
N ASP A 148 -14.26 -3.02 -19.66
CA ASP A 148 -13.61 -1.71 -19.73
C ASP A 148 -13.37 -1.15 -18.34
N LEU A 149 -14.38 -1.21 -17.45
CA LEU A 149 -14.22 -0.81 -16.04
C LEU A 149 -13.20 -1.68 -15.31
N SER A 150 -13.17 -2.98 -15.63
CA SER A 150 -12.21 -3.93 -15.05
C SER A 150 -10.79 -3.59 -15.50
N LEU A 151 -10.59 -3.31 -16.79
CA LEU A 151 -9.28 -2.90 -17.33
C LEU A 151 -8.80 -1.60 -16.68
N ASP A 152 -9.63 -0.56 -16.64
CA ASP A 152 -9.31 0.72 -16.00
C ASP A 152 -8.94 0.54 -14.52
N TYR A 153 -9.70 -0.30 -13.81
CA TYR A 153 -9.41 -0.61 -12.41
C TYR A 153 -8.05 -1.30 -12.26
N MET A 154 -7.76 -2.30 -13.11
CA MET A 154 -6.50 -3.05 -13.08
C MET A 154 -5.30 -2.16 -13.42
N LEU A 155 -5.39 -1.32 -14.46
CA LEU A 155 -4.35 -0.37 -14.86
C LEU A 155 -4.03 0.59 -13.70
N ARG A 156 -5.06 1.14 -13.09
CA ARG A 156 -4.95 2.05 -11.94
C ARG A 156 -4.30 1.38 -10.73
N MET A 157 -4.77 0.17 -10.38
CA MET A 157 -4.21 -0.60 -9.26
C MET A 157 -2.76 -1.04 -9.50
N SER A 158 -2.39 -1.24 -10.78
CA SER A 158 -1.02 -1.55 -11.19
C SER A 158 -0.13 -0.30 -11.34
N MET A 159 -0.69 0.90 -11.14
CA MET A 159 -0.01 2.19 -11.31
C MET A 159 0.53 2.41 -12.73
N ILE A 160 -0.07 1.77 -13.75
CA ILE A 160 0.29 1.90 -15.15
C ILE A 160 -0.41 3.14 -15.74
N ASP A 161 -1.67 3.33 -15.40
CA ASP A 161 -2.43 4.53 -15.73
C ASP A 161 -2.15 5.59 -14.65
N ARG A 162 -1.36 6.60 -15.00
CA ARG A 162 -0.97 7.67 -14.11
C ARG A 162 -1.85 8.89 -14.33
N PRO A 163 -2.31 9.57 -13.24
CA PRO A 163 -3.11 10.78 -13.38
C PRO A 163 -2.37 11.97 -14.03
N ASP A 164 -1.08 11.85 -14.24
CA ASP A 164 -0.18 12.88 -14.75
C ASP A 164 0.27 12.65 -16.23
N LYS A 165 -0.41 11.75 -16.95
CA LYS A 165 -0.23 11.56 -18.39
C LYS A 165 -1.36 12.15 -19.21
#